data_88eb39014a2324ddb66c19d14e4134d6
#
_entry.id   88eb39014a2324ddb66c19d14e4134d6
#
_cell.length_a   1.000
_cell.length_b   1.000
_cell.length_c   1.000
_cell.angle_alpha   90.00
_cell.angle_beta   90.00
_cell.angle_gamma   90.00
#
_symmetry.space_group_name_H-M   'P 1'
#
loop_
_entity.id
_entity.type
_entity.pdbx_description
1 polymer ?
#
loop_
_entity_poly.entity_id
_entity_poly.type
_entity_poly.pdbx_seq_one_letter_code
_entity_poly.pdbx_strand_id
1 'polypeptide(L)'
;MKNIKVEWCENFIRAAFTKHMPPQLKNPGIEVNYFWTLAERAGLWVRGTYGSPMSIALDNLCTVESVCDGEGHWMFNAFRLNSKEE
;
A
#
# COMPACT_ATOMS: atom_id res chain seq x y z
N MET A 1 -11.21 21.80 2.72
CA MET A 1 -10.35 20.69 2.24
C MET A 1 -9.45 20.24 3.38
N LYS A 2 -9.44 18.94 3.67
CA LYS A 2 -8.56 18.41 4.73
C LYS A 2 -7.11 18.43 4.27
N ASN A 3 -6.24 18.95 5.13
CA ASN A 3 -4.80 18.85 4.90
C ASN A 3 -4.34 17.48 5.36
N ILE A 4 -4.22 16.57 4.41
CA ILE A 4 -3.75 15.21 4.70
C ILE A 4 -2.23 15.26 4.89
N LYS A 5 -1.75 14.71 6.00
CA LYS A 5 -0.32 14.68 6.31
C LYS A 5 0.29 13.34 5.90
N VAL A 6 1.53 13.38 5.45
CA VAL A 6 2.28 12.16 5.09
C VAL A 6 2.33 11.20 6.28
N GLU A 7 2.52 11.71 7.48
CA GLU A 7 2.54 10.91 8.70
C GLU A 7 1.26 10.08 8.88
N TRP A 8 0.09 10.68 8.62
CA TRP A 8 -1.18 9.96 8.70
C TRP A 8 -1.23 8.81 7.70
N CYS A 9 -0.71 9.05 6.51
CA CYS A 9 -0.67 8.04 5.46
C CYS A 9 0.29 6.92 5.83
N GLU A 10 1.44 7.24 6.42
CA GLU A 10 2.39 6.23 6.88
C GLU A 10 1.77 5.33 7.95
N ASN A 11 1.07 5.94 8.91
CA ASN A 11 0.36 5.17 9.95
C ASN A 11 -0.72 4.27 9.36
N PHE A 12 -1.44 4.79 8.37
CA PHE A 12 -2.45 4.00 7.65
C PHE A 12 -1.83 2.81 6.94
N ILE A 13 -0.68 3.01 6.27
CA ILE A 13 0.02 1.94 5.56
C ILE A 13 0.42 0.84 6.52
N ARG A 14 1.04 1.19 7.65
CA ARG A 14 1.45 0.21 8.66
C ARG A 14 0.25 -0.58 9.18
N ALA A 15 -0.84 0.12 9.46
CA ALA A 15 -2.06 -0.52 9.95
C ALA A 15 -2.66 -1.45 8.90
N ALA A 16 -2.65 -1.04 7.63
CA ALA A 16 -3.19 -1.85 6.54
C ALA A 16 -2.44 -3.18 6.41
N PHE A 17 -1.11 -3.14 6.51
CA PHE A 17 -0.31 -4.36 6.43
C PHE A 17 -0.50 -5.26 7.64
N THR A 18 -0.86 -4.70 8.79
CA THR A 18 -1.17 -5.49 9.98
C THR A 18 -2.56 -6.10 9.90
N LYS A 19 -3.54 -5.30 9.49
CA LYS A 19 -4.96 -5.67 9.55
C LYS A 19 -5.39 -6.61 8.42
N HIS A 20 -4.84 -6.41 7.22
CA HIS A 20 -5.31 -7.11 6.02
C HIS A 20 -4.41 -8.25 5.58
N MET A 21 -3.35 -8.54 6.32
CA MET A 21 -2.40 -9.59 5.97
C MET A 21 -2.49 -10.75 6.93
N PRO A 22 -2.66 -11.96 6.40
CA PRO A 22 -2.59 -13.15 7.25
C PRO A 22 -1.19 -13.26 7.87
N PRO A 23 -1.08 -13.49 9.19
CA PRO A 23 0.23 -13.59 9.83
C PRO A 23 1.09 -14.77 9.34
N GLN A 24 0.49 -15.72 8.64
CA GLN A 24 1.20 -16.86 8.10
C GLN A 24 1.99 -16.56 6.83
N LEU A 25 1.69 -15.46 6.15
CA LEU A 25 2.35 -15.13 4.90
C LEU A 25 3.68 -14.44 5.16
N LYS A 26 4.73 -14.94 4.53
CA LYS A 26 6.01 -14.24 4.51
C LYS A 26 5.94 -13.14 3.45
N ASN A 27 6.39 -11.95 3.82
CA ASN A 27 6.42 -10.80 2.93
C ASN A 27 5.06 -10.55 2.27
N PRO A 28 4.01 -10.35 3.08
CA PRO A 28 2.70 -10.11 2.51
C PRO A 28 2.67 -8.83 1.69
N GLY A 29 1.94 -8.88 0.58
CA GLY A 29 1.75 -7.72 -0.27
C GLY A 29 0.26 -7.39 -0.36
N ILE A 30 -0.05 -6.11 -0.58
CA ILE A 30 -1.42 -5.67 -0.83
C ILE A 30 -1.51 -5.26 -2.28
N GLU A 31 -2.47 -5.84 -3.03
CA GLU A 31 -2.67 -5.52 -4.43
C GLU A 31 -2.88 -4.00 -4.59
N VAL A 32 -2.25 -3.41 -5.61
CA VAL A 32 -2.18 -1.95 -5.77
C VAL A 32 -3.56 -1.30 -5.83
N ASN A 33 -4.46 -1.82 -6.65
CA ASN A 33 -5.80 -1.23 -6.79
C ASN A 33 -6.61 -1.37 -5.51
N TYR A 34 -6.48 -2.49 -4.83
CA TYR A 34 -7.15 -2.71 -3.57
C TYR A 34 -6.66 -1.72 -2.51
N PHE A 35 -5.34 -1.50 -2.47
CA PHE A 35 -4.77 -0.53 -1.54
C PHE A 35 -5.33 0.87 -1.77
N TRP A 36 -5.37 1.32 -3.03
CA TRP A 36 -5.89 2.65 -3.35
C TRP A 36 -7.36 2.78 -2.98
N THR A 37 -8.13 1.70 -3.13
CA THR A 37 -9.54 1.68 -2.70
C THR A 37 -9.65 1.85 -1.19
N LEU A 38 -8.79 1.18 -0.43
CA LEU A 38 -8.77 1.33 1.03
C LEU A 38 -8.40 2.77 1.43
N ALA A 39 -7.42 3.36 0.77
CA ALA A 39 -6.98 4.72 1.05
C ALA A 39 -8.10 5.73 0.74
N GLU A 40 -8.81 5.52 -0.35
CA GLU A 40 -9.95 6.36 -0.72
C GLU A 40 -11.06 6.28 0.34
N ARG A 41 -11.39 5.08 0.78
CA ARG A 41 -12.42 4.86 1.80
C ARG A 41 -12.03 5.47 3.15
N ALA A 42 -10.73 5.49 3.44
CA ALA A 42 -10.23 6.09 4.67
C ALA A 42 -10.17 7.62 4.62
N GLY A 43 -10.44 8.22 3.46
CA GLY A 43 -10.39 9.66 3.28
C GLY A 43 -8.97 10.21 3.18
N LEU A 44 -7.98 9.35 2.90
CA LEU A 44 -6.57 9.74 2.80
C LEU A 44 -6.10 9.89 1.36
N TRP A 45 -6.96 9.65 0.40
CA TRP A 45 -6.64 9.80 -1.01
C TRP A 45 -7.91 10.12 -1.79
N VAL A 46 -7.78 10.97 -2.80
CA VAL A 46 -8.87 11.31 -3.71
C VAL A 46 -8.51 10.79 -5.09
N ARG A 47 -9.43 10.01 -5.67
CA ARG A 47 -9.24 9.40 -6.99
C ARG A 47 -8.90 10.46 -8.04
N GLY A 48 -7.87 10.18 -8.85
CA GLY A 48 -7.41 11.10 -9.87
C GLY A 48 -6.38 12.10 -9.41
N THR A 49 -5.95 12.04 -8.15
CA THR A 49 -4.91 12.93 -7.60
C THR A 49 -3.53 12.31 -7.82
N TYR A 50 -2.56 13.16 -8.19
CA TYR A 50 -1.17 12.74 -8.37
C TYR A 50 -0.29 13.50 -7.39
N GLY A 51 0.84 12.88 -6.99
CA GLY A 51 1.77 13.51 -6.06
C GLY A 51 1.18 13.76 -4.69
N SER A 52 0.22 12.94 -4.30
CA SER A 52 -0.48 13.08 -3.03
C SER A 52 0.39 12.68 -1.84
N PRO A 53 0.02 13.10 -0.62
CA PRO A 53 0.72 12.61 0.59
C PRO A 53 0.77 11.09 0.69
N MET A 54 -0.28 10.40 0.22
CA MET A 54 -0.28 8.94 0.21
C MET A 54 0.80 8.38 -0.72
N SER A 55 1.00 8.99 -1.89
CA SER A 55 2.07 8.57 -2.81
C SER A 55 3.45 8.74 -2.18
N ILE A 56 3.67 9.85 -1.49
CA ILE A 56 4.93 10.11 -0.79
C ILE A 56 5.16 9.06 0.31
N ALA A 57 4.12 8.78 1.08
CA ALA A 57 4.19 7.78 2.15
C ALA A 57 4.51 6.39 1.60
N LEU A 58 3.87 6.01 0.49
CA LEU A 58 4.14 4.73 -0.16
C LEU A 58 5.58 4.64 -0.65
N ASP A 59 6.11 5.70 -1.23
CA ASP A 59 7.51 5.73 -1.67
C ASP A 59 8.46 5.57 -0.49
N ASN A 60 8.10 6.13 0.67
CA ASN A 60 8.94 6.05 1.87
C ASN A 60 8.94 4.66 2.51
N LEU A 61 7.79 3.98 2.49
CA LEU A 61 7.59 2.76 3.29
C LEU A 61 7.49 1.49 2.45
N CYS A 62 7.17 1.60 1.17
CA CYS A 62 6.80 0.44 0.36
C CYS A 62 7.57 0.38 -0.93
N THR A 63 7.62 -0.83 -1.49
CA THR A 63 8.04 -1.06 -2.88
C THR A 63 6.90 -1.72 -3.62
N VAL A 64 6.89 -1.60 -4.93
CA VAL A 64 5.91 -2.29 -5.79
C VAL A 64 6.56 -3.53 -6.36
N GLU A 65 5.87 -4.66 -6.28
CA GLU A 65 6.33 -5.92 -6.83
C GLU A 65 5.30 -6.50 -7.76
N SER A 66 5.78 -7.14 -8.83
CA SER A 66 4.92 -7.94 -9.70
C SER A 66 4.72 -9.31 -9.07
N VAL A 67 3.48 -9.72 -8.98
CA VAL A 67 3.12 -11.05 -8.47
C VAL A 67 2.79 -11.93 -9.65
N CYS A 68 3.42 -13.10 -9.72
CA CYS A 68 3.22 -14.07 -10.81
C CYS A 68 2.60 -15.35 -10.24
N ASP A 69 1.93 -16.10 -11.13
CA ASP A 69 1.42 -17.42 -10.76
C ASP A 69 2.55 -18.45 -10.74
N GLY A 70 2.22 -19.71 -10.46
CA GLY A 70 3.22 -20.79 -10.39
C GLY A 70 3.89 -21.10 -11.73
N GLU A 71 3.39 -20.58 -12.84
CA GLU A 71 3.94 -20.78 -14.17
C GLU A 71 4.72 -19.56 -14.68
N GLY A 72 4.84 -18.52 -13.86
CA GLY A 72 5.56 -17.31 -14.19
C GLY A 72 4.76 -16.26 -14.94
N HIS A 73 3.45 -16.43 -15.08
CA HIS A 73 2.60 -15.45 -15.73
C HIS A 73 2.27 -14.31 -14.73
N TRP A 74 2.36 -13.07 -15.18
CA TRP A 74 2.02 -11.92 -14.37
C TRP A 74 0.53 -11.95 -14.00
N MET A 75 0.23 -11.69 -12.73
CA MET A 75 -1.14 -11.60 -12.22
C MET A 75 -1.51 -10.17 -11.84
N PHE A 76 -0.71 -9.55 -10.97
CA PHE A 76 -0.99 -8.18 -10.50
C PHE A 76 0.26 -7.60 -9.86
N ASN A 77 0.22 -6.29 -9.62
CA ASN A 77 1.24 -5.61 -8.83
C ASN A 77 0.75 -5.45 -7.39
N ALA A 78 1.67 -5.53 -6.44
CA ALA A 78 1.35 -5.40 -5.03
C ALA A 78 2.35 -4.47 -4.34
N PHE A 79 1.88 -3.75 -3.34
CA PHE A 79 2.75 -2.99 -2.43
C PHE A 79 3.28 -3.93 -1.35
N ARG A 80 4.54 -3.74 -0.99
CA ARG A 80 5.19 -4.44 0.12
C ARG A 80 5.88 -3.44 1.03
N LEU A 81 5.79 -3.67 2.33
CA LEU A 81 6.58 -2.87 3.28
C LEU A 81 8.07 -3.17 3.09
N ASN A 82 8.87 -2.12 3.16
CA ASN A 82 10.33 -2.28 3.19
C ASN A 82 10.74 -3.02 4.47
N SER A 83 11.77 -3.84 4.38
CA SER A 83 12.22 -4.64 5.52
C SER A 83 12.57 -3.80 6.74
N LYS A 84 12.95 -2.54 6.55
CA LYS A 84 13.23 -1.61 7.65
C LYS A 84 11.99 -1.26 8.47
N GLU A 85 10.80 -1.47 7.92
CA GLU A 85 9.55 -1.09 8.56
C GLU A 85 8.84 -2.27 9.24
N GLU A 86 9.40 -3.45 9.12
CA GLU A 86 8.86 -4.65 9.75
C GLU A 86 9.14 -4.74 11.25
#